data_477178704d5b4ff5d31def54e5be2a16
#
_entry.id   477178704d5b4ff5d31def54e5be2a16
#
_cell.length_a   1.000
_cell.length_b   1.000
_cell.length_c   1.000
_cell.angle_alpha   90.00
_cell.angle_beta   90.00
_cell.angle_gamma   90.00
#
_symmetry.space_group_name_H-M   'P 1'
#
loop_
_entity.id
_entity.type
_entity.pdbx_description
1 polymer ?
#
loop_
_entity_poly.entity_id
_entity_poly.type
_entity_poly.pdbx_seq_one_letter_code
_entity_poly.pdbx_strand_id
1 'polypeptide(L)'
;HMAFAGTISLRESTLRSVCTDYCVSLAHHGFTRICLVPSHGGNFTPLAGMLAELQGAVSSDCLVQAYTDLVGFLGIWRSVLAEAGMGDRVGGHADAAEGSEMLAIRPELVRMERAERGFLGETSQELLDRIFTDGLQSVTENGILGDARGLSAELGEKCLAEGADLIASFFSGHDREELPPHG
;
A
#
# COMPACT_ATOMS: atom_id res chain seq x y z
N HIS A 1 -11.90 -7.51 -3.88
CA HIS A 1 -11.22 -8.67 -4.52
C HIS A 1 -11.94 -10.01 -4.27
N MET A 2 -12.98 -10.04 -3.41
CA MET A 2 -13.65 -11.29 -2.95
C MET A 2 -14.26 -12.16 -4.05
N ALA A 3 -14.50 -11.64 -5.25
CA ALA A 3 -14.95 -12.44 -6.40
C ALA A 3 -13.85 -13.36 -6.98
N PHE A 4 -12.59 -13.07 -6.69
CA PHE A 4 -11.47 -13.90 -7.16
C PHE A 4 -11.17 -15.01 -6.16
N ALA A 5 -11.08 -16.23 -6.64
CA ALA A 5 -10.91 -17.43 -5.81
C ALA A 5 -9.60 -17.36 -4.99
N GLY A 6 -9.69 -17.69 -3.70
CA GLY A 6 -8.55 -17.66 -2.79
C GLY A 6 -8.34 -16.34 -2.06
N THR A 7 -9.11 -15.29 -2.37
CA THR A 7 -9.03 -14.02 -1.64
C THR A 7 -9.50 -14.21 -0.20
N ILE A 8 -8.68 -13.72 0.74
CA ILE A 8 -8.99 -13.67 2.17
C ILE A 8 -8.96 -12.20 2.59
N SER A 9 -10.00 -11.76 3.30
CA SER A 9 -10.12 -10.39 3.79
C SER A 9 -10.44 -10.35 5.29
N LEU A 10 -9.95 -9.33 5.96
CA LEU A 10 -10.35 -9.00 7.33
C LEU A 10 -11.42 -7.90 7.30
N ARG A 11 -12.28 -7.92 8.30
CA ARG A 11 -13.14 -6.74 8.56
C ARG A 11 -12.28 -5.60 9.07
N GLU A 12 -12.65 -4.36 8.77
CA GLU A 12 -11.94 -3.17 9.28
C GLU A 12 -11.82 -3.20 10.82
N SER A 13 -12.88 -3.61 11.52
CA SER A 13 -12.83 -3.76 12.98
C SER A 13 -11.78 -4.76 13.46
N THR A 14 -11.53 -5.82 12.70
CA THR A 14 -10.48 -6.80 13.02
C THR A 14 -9.09 -6.21 12.77
N LEU A 15 -8.87 -5.52 11.66
CA LEU A 15 -7.63 -4.81 11.38
C LEU A 15 -7.34 -3.78 12.47
N ARG A 16 -8.34 -2.99 12.86
CA ARG A 16 -8.27 -2.01 13.95
C ARG A 16 -7.82 -2.65 15.25
N SER A 17 -8.45 -3.74 15.65
CA SER A 17 -8.09 -4.46 16.89
C SER A 17 -6.64 -4.96 16.84
N VAL A 18 -6.22 -5.54 15.71
CA VAL A 18 -4.83 -5.99 15.53
C VAL A 18 -3.85 -4.81 15.66
N CYS A 19 -4.09 -3.70 14.97
CA CYS A 19 -3.22 -2.52 15.07
C CYS A 19 -3.18 -1.96 16.50
N THR A 20 -4.33 -1.91 17.20
CA THR A 20 -4.39 -1.44 18.59
C THR A 20 -3.57 -2.33 19.51
N ASP A 21 -3.74 -3.67 19.43
CA ASP A 21 -3.00 -4.62 20.27
C ASP A 21 -1.49 -4.53 20.04
N TYR A 22 -1.04 -4.36 18.79
CA TYR A 22 0.37 -4.15 18.47
C TYR A 22 0.90 -2.83 19.05
N CYS A 23 0.19 -1.71 18.84
CA CYS A 23 0.60 -0.40 19.36
C CYS A 23 0.69 -0.42 20.89
N VAL A 24 -0.32 -0.96 21.58
CA VAL A 24 -0.33 -1.06 23.05
C VAL A 24 0.82 -1.93 23.55
N SER A 25 1.06 -3.08 22.90
CA SER A 25 2.14 -3.99 23.28
C SER A 25 3.51 -3.34 23.10
N LEU A 26 3.76 -2.69 21.97
CA LEU A 26 5.02 -1.99 21.70
C LEU A 26 5.26 -0.84 22.68
N ALA A 27 4.24 0.00 22.93
CA ALA A 27 4.32 1.08 23.89
C ALA A 27 4.60 0.56 25.30
N HIS A 28 3.95 -0.55 25.73
CA HIS A 28 4.23 -1.21 27.00
C HIS A 28 5.71 -1.64 27.14
N HIS A 29 6.34 -2.05 26.06
CA HIS A 29 7.76 -2.41 26.04
C HIS A 29 8.71 -1.22 25.85
N GLY A 30 8.22 0.02 25.94
CA GLY A 30 9.03 1.23 25.96
C GLY A 30 9.37 1.77 24.55
N PHE A 31 8.71 1.32 23.50
CA PHE A 31 8.82 1.98 22.19
C PHE A 31 8.17 3.36 22.28
N THR A 32 8.94 4.39 21.92
CA THR A 32 8.47 5.78 21.93
C THR A 32 8.00 6.27 20.57
N ARG A 33 8.16 5.45 19.53
CA ARG A 33 7.70 5.73 18.17
C ARG A 33 7.28 4.45 17.47
N ILE A 34 6.09 4.44 16.91
CA ILE A 34 5.50 3.31 16.17
C ILE A 34 5.08 3.86 14.81
N CYS A 35 5.64 3.27 13.74
CA CYS A 35 5.37 3.66 12.36
C CYS A 35 4.61 2.51 11.66
N LEU A 36 3.39 2.77 11.23
CA LEU A 36 2.55 1.82 10.51
C LEU A 36 2.69 2.05 9.00
N VAL A 37 3.05 1.00 8.28
CA VAL A 37 3.23 1.02 6.83
C VAL A 37 2.29 0.01 6.20
N PRO A 38 1.26 0.43 5.45
CA PRO A 38 0.41 -0.50 4.73
C PRO A 38 1.11 -1.03 3.48
N SER A 39 1.06 -2.34 3.26
CA SER A 39 1.57 -3.00 2.05
C SER A 39 0.45 -3.38 1.06
N HIS A 40 -0.79 -2.97 1.32
CA HIS A 40 -1.95 -3.22 0.47
C HIS A 40 -2.79 -1.95 0.35
N GLY A 41 -3.13 -1.57 -0.89
CA GLY A 41 -3.86 -0.33 -1.20
C GLY A 41 -5.14 -0.15 -0.40
N GLY A 42 -5.88 -1.24 -0.14
CA GLY A 42 -7.11 -1.21 0.66
C GLY A 42 -6.93 -0.86 2.14
N ASN A 43 -5.70 -0.85 2.67
CA ASN A 43 -5.43 -0.54 4.08
C ASN A 43 -5.10 0.93 4.35
N PHE A 44 -4.81 1.73 3.33
CA PHE A 44 -4.42 3.14 3.50
C PHE A 44 -5.53 3.97 4.17
N THR A 45 -6.74 3.94 3.62
CA THR A 45 -7.89 4.66 4.18
C THR A 45 -8.29 4.17 5.58
N PRO A 46 -8.42 2.85 5.83
CA PRO A 46 -8.67 2.36 7.18
C PRO A 46 -7.61 2.79 8.21
N LEU A 47 -6.33 2.75 7.86
CA LEU A 47 -5.25 3.21 8.76
C LEU A 47 -5.34 4.70 9.05
N ALA A 48 -5.60 5.54 8.04
CA ALA A 48 -5.83 6.96 8.25
C ALA A 48 -6.99 7.22 9.22
N GLY A 49 -8.10 6.49 9.04
CA GLY A 49 -9.31 6.63 9.86
C GLY A 49 -9.17 6.17 11.32
N MET A 50 -8.19 5.29 11.63
CA MET A 50 -8.00 4.79 13.00
C MET A 50 -6.83 5.43 13.74
N LEU A 51 -6.04 6.29 13.10
CA LEU A 51 -4.79 6.81 13.67
C LEU A 51 -4.98 7.55 15.00
N ALA A 52 -6.01 8.39 15.10
CA ALA A 52 -6.31 9.12 16.33
C ALA A 52 -6.67 8.17 17.50
N GLU A 53 -7.40 7.08 17.21
CA GLU A 53 -7.74 6.06 18.21
C GLU A 53 -6.49 5.29 18.64
N LEU A 54 -5.62 4.90 17.71
CA LEU A 54 -4.35 4.23 18.01
C LEU A 54 -3.43 5.10 18.88
N GLN A 55 -3.33 6.39 18.57
CA GLN A 55 -2.60 7.36 19.41
C GLN A 55 -3.20 7.48 20.80
N GLY A 56 -4.54 7.49 20.91
CA GLY A 56 -5.24 7.54 22.20
C GLY A 56 -5.13 6.25 23.03
N ALA A 57 -4.77 5.14 22.41
CA ALA A 57 -4.61 3.84 23.09
C ALA A 57 -3.22 3.66 23.74
N VAL A 58 -2.26 4.52 23.44
CA VAL A 58 -0.89 4.48 23.98
C VAL A 58 -0.60 5.68 24.88
N SER A 59 0.51 5.61 25.65
CA SER A 59 0.93 6.73 26.49
C SER A 59 1.33 7.95 25.64
N SER A 60 1.23 9.15 26.22
CA SER A 60 1.66 10.40 25.57
C SER A 60 3.14 10.43 25.17
N ASP A 61 3.95 9.55 25.74
CA ASP A 61 5.38 9.44 25.43
C ASP A 61 5.64 8.60 24.18
N CYS A 62 4.61 7.91 23.67
CA CYS A 62 4.69 7.10 22.45
C CYS A 62 3.96 7.81 21.30
N LEU A 63 4.67 8.07 20.21
CA LEU A 63 4.12 8.62 18.97
C LEU A 63 3.71 7.49 18.02
N VAL A 64 2.44 7.46 17.60
CA VAL A 64 1.94 6.55 16.58
C VAL A 64 1.72 7.29 15.27
N GLN A 65 2.35 6.83 14.21
CA GLN A 65 2.25 7.41 12.87
C GLN A 65 1.89 6.35 11.84
N ALA A 66 1.25 6.74 10.76
CA ALA A 66 0.98 5.85 9.63
C ALA A 66 1.29 6.55 8.31
N TYR A 67 1.92 5.85 7.38
CA TYR A 67 2.02 6.31 6.01
C TYR A 67 0.68 6.05 5.31
N THR A 68 0.02 7.10 4.81
CA THR A 68 -1.34 7.00 4.26
C THR A 68 -1.51 7.62 2.86
N ASP A 69 -0.42 8.02 2.22
CA ASP A 69 -0.42 8.58 0.87
C ASP A 69 -0.28 7.49 -0.21
N LEU A 70 -1.39 6.82 -0.55
CA LEU A 70 -1.43 5.84 -1.63
C LEU A 70 -1.07 6.44 -2.99
N VAL A 71 -1.52 7.67 -3.25
CA VAL A 71 -1.29 8.33 -4.56
C VAL A 71 0.19 8.63 -4.75
N GLY A 72 0.86 9.14 -3.72
CA GLY A 72 2.30 9.35 -3.71
C GLY A 72 3.07 8.05 -3.91
N PHE A 73 2.66 6.97 -3.24
CA PHE A 73 3.29 5.66 -3.39
C PHE A 73 3.15 5.11 -4.83
N LEU A 74 1.96 5.14 -5.41
CA LEU A 74 1.74 4.74 -6.81
C LEU A 74 2.47 5.66 -7.81
N GLY A 75 2.72 6.91 -7.42
CA GLY A 75 3.53 7.86 -8.18
C GLY A 75 4.96 7.39 -8.37
N ILE A 76 5.57 6.78 -7.34
CA ILE A 76 6.90 6.16 -7.43
C ILE A 76 6.92 5.04 -8.48
N TRP A 77 5.96 4.11 -8.42
CA TRP A 77 5.87 3.04 -9.41
C TRP A 77 5.77 3.56 -10.84
N ARG A 78 4.91 4.58 -11.05
CA ARG A 78 4.76 5.21 -12.38
C ARG A 78 6.06 5.88 -12.85
N SER A 79 6.76 6.57 -11.96
CA SER A 79 8.02 7.24 -12.28
C SER A 79 9.09 6.24 -12.69
N VAL A 80 9.31 5.21 -11.89
CA VAL A 80 10.30 4.16 -12.15
C VAL A 80 10.01 3.43 -13.47
N LEU A 81 8.75 3.04 -13.71
CA LEU A 81 8.39 2.34 -14.93
C LEU A 81 8.39 3.26 -16.16
N ALA A 82 8.16 4.56 -15.99
CA ALA A 82 8.25 5.54 -17.09
C ALA A 82 9.68 5.65 -17.65
N GLU A 83 10.72 5.51 -16.84
CA GLU A 83 12.12 5.46 -17.30
C GLU A 83 12.37 4.29 -18.26
N ALA A 84 11.64 3.20 -18.09
CA ALA A 84 11.67 2.03 -18.99
C ALA A 84 10.61 2.09 -20.12
N GLY A 85 9.91 3.22 -20.28
CA GLY A 85 8.83 3.37 -21.28
C GLY A 85 7.55 2.60 -20.94
N MET A 86 7.30 2.28 -19.65
CA MET A 86 6.19 1.45 -19.19
C MET A 86 5.31 2.14 -18.13
N GLY A 87 5.42 3.45 -17.96
CA GLY A 87 4.64 4.20 -16.95
C GLY A 87 3.12 4.08 -17.11
N ASP A 88 2.63 3.89 -18.32
CA ASP A 88 1.23 3.67 -18.66
C ASP A 88 0.71 2.26 -18.27
N ARG A 89 1.59 1.35 -17.86
CA ARG A 89 1.24 0.00 -17.40
C ARG A 89 0.91 -0.08 -15.92
N VAL A 90 1.15 1.00 -15.17
CA VAL A 90 0.91 1.05 -13.73
C VAL A 90 -0.53 1.46 -13.45
N GLY A 91 -1.32 0.52 -12.99
CA GLY A 91 -2.71 0.71 -12.55
C GLY A 91 -2.90 0.53 -11.05
N GLY A 92 -1.90 -0.03 -10.36
CA GLY A 92 -1.85 -0.15 -8.90
C GLY A 92 -2.33 -1.49 -8.34
N HIS A 93 -2.51 -2.53 -9.18
CA HIS A 93 -2.78 -3.88 -8.68
C HIS A 93 -2.39 -4.96 -9.69
N ALA A 94 -1.53 -5.88 -9.26
CA ALA A 94 -1.05 -7.02 -10.03
C ALA A 94 -0.43 -6.62 -11.39
N ASP A 95 0.06 -5.41 -11.51
CA ASP A 95 0.61 -4.80 -12.72
C ASP A 95 2.13 -5.02 -12.86
N ALA A 96 2.76 -4.32 -13.81
CA ALA A 96 4.18 -4.43 -14.05
C ALA A 96 5.05 -3.98 -12.87
N ALA A 97 4.61 -3.01 -12.05
CA ALA A 97 5.36 -2.57 -10.88
C ALA A 97 5.30 -3.61 -9.77
N GLU A 98 4.09 -3.97 -9.31
CA GLU A 98 3.89 -4.94 -8.23
C GLU A 98 4.46 -6.32 -8.59
N GLY A 99 4.25 -6.76 -9.84
CA GLY A 99 4.82 -8.02 -10.33
C GLY A 99 6.33 -8.00 -10.41
N SER A 100 6.96 -6.86 -10.73
CA SER A 100 8.41 -6.69 -10.72
C SER A 100 8.99 -6.72 -9.31
N GLU A 101 8.33 -6.09 -8.33
CA GLU A 101 8.71 -6.20 -6.92
C GLU A 101 8.65 -7.64 -6.43
N MET A 102 7.58 -8.38 -6.77
CA MET A 102 7.49 -9.80 -6.44
C MET A 102 8.59 -10.62 -7.11
N LEU A 103 8.95 -10.30 -8.35
CA LEU A 103 10.04 -10.96 -9.09
C LEU A 103 11.41 -10.68 -8.43
N ALA A 104 11.62 -9.48 -7.88
CA ALA A 104 12.84 -9.13 -7.14
C ALA A 104 12.94 -9.86 -5.79
N ILE A 105 11.81 -9.98 -5.06
CA ILE A 105 11.79 -10.55 -3.70
C ILE A 105 11.70 -12.08 -3.70
N ARG A 106 10.80 -12.65 -4.53
CA ARG A 106 10.44 -14.07 -4.56
C ARG A 106 10.20 -14.55 -5.99
N PRO A 107 11.24 -14.61 -6.83
CA PRO A 107 11.11 -14.96 -8.25
C PRO A 107 10.44 -16.32 -8.48
N GLU A 108 10.61 -17.26 -7.56
CA GLU A 108 10.01 -18.59 -7.63
C GLU A 108 8.48 -18.60 -7.49
N LEU A 109 7.88 -17.51 -7.00
CA LEU A 109 6.43 -17.36 -6.88
C LEU A 109 5.79 -16.68 -8.11
N VAL A 110 6.60 -16.09 -9.00
CA VAL A 110 6.11 -15.37 -10.17
C VAL A 110 6.04 -16.30 -11.37
N ARG A 111 4.86 -16.35 -11.99
CA ARG A 111 4.61 -17.14 -13.21
C ARG A 111 4.58 -16.20 -14.42
N MET A 112 5.77 -15.92 -14.97
CA MET A 112 5.96 -14.98 -16.07
C MET A 112 5.11 -15.33 -17.31
N GLU A 113 4.88 -16.61 -17.56
CA GLU A 113 4.06 -17.10 -18.67
C GLU A 113 2.57 -16.78 -18.54
N ARG A 114 2.16 -16.30 -17.36
CA ARG A 114 0.78 -15.88 -17.08
C ARG A 114 0.63 -14.37 -17.01
N ALA A 115 1.69 -13.62 -17.25
CA ALA A 115 1.63 -12.16 -17.24
C ALA A 115 0.76 -11.66 -18.41
N GLU A 116 -0.30 -10.95 -18.09
CA GLU A 116 -1.31 -10.48 -19.03
C GLU A 116 -1.58 -9.00 -18.87
N ARG A 117 -2.22 -8.41 -19.86
CA ARG A 117 -2.80 -7.08 -19.79
C ARG A 117 -4.14 -7.14 -19.07
N GLY A 118 -4.35 -6.23 -18.12
CA GLY A 118 -5.63 -5.99 -17.48
C GLY A 118 -6.27 -4.67 -17.93
N PHE A 119 -6.89 -3.99 -16.99
CA PHE A 119 -7.53 -2.69 -17.21
C PHE A 119 -6.49 -1.56 -17.30
N LEU A 120 -6.53 -0.80 -18.41
CA LEU A 120 -5.62 0.33 -18.68
C LEU A 120 -6.35 1.70 -18.67
N GLY A 121 -7.50 1.81 -18.05
CA GLY A 121 -8.18 3.10 -17.91
C GLY A 121 -7.49 3.99 -16.88
N GLU A 122 -7.83 5.29 -16.89
CA GLU A 122 -7.34 6.22 -15.90
C GLU A 122 -7.81 5.84 -14.49
N THR A 123 -6.93 5.96 -13.51
CA THR A 123 -7.28 5.83 -12.09
C THR A 123 -7.99 7.11 -11.66
N SER A 124 -9.32 7.10 -11.73
CA SER A 124 -10.18 8.21 -11.28
C SER A 124 -10.83 7.87 -9.94
N GLN A 125 -11.37 8.89 -9.25
CA GLN A 125 -12.15 8.66 -8.04
C GLN A 125 -13.38 7.78 -8.33
N GLU A 126 -14.04 7.97 -9.49
CA GLU A 126 -15.16 7.14 -9.91
C GLU A 126 -14.78 5.66 -10.10
N LEU A 127 -13.59 5.40 -10.65
CA LEU A 127 -13.05 4.05 -10.75
C LEU A 127 -12.83 3.41 -9.38
N LEU A 128 -12.23 4.16 -8.45
CA LEU A 128 -11.99 3.69 -7.08
C LEU A 128 -13.32 3.42 -6.36
N ASP A 129 -14.28 4.34 -6.44
CA ASP A 129 -15.60 4.17 -5.84
C ASP A 129 -16.31 2.92 -6.38
N ARG A 130 -16.21 2.68 -7.69
CA ARG A 130 -16.74 1.46 -8.33
C ARG A 130 -16.06 0.19 -7.82
N ILE A 131 -14.73 0.20 -7.69
CA ILE A 131 -13.97 -0.94 -7.14
C ILE A 131 -14.37 -1.23 -5.70
N PHE A 132 -14.55 -0.20 -4.88
CA PHE A 132 -14.92 -0.37 -3.47
C PHE A 132 -16.39 -0.76 -3.29
N THR A 133 -17.28 -0.32 -4.17
CA THR A 133 -18.74 -0.61 -4.09
C THR A 133 -19.07 -1.95 -4.74
N ASP A 134 -18.62 -2.15 -5.97
CA ASP A 134 -19.04 -3.28 -6.83
C ASP A 134 -17.97 -4.39 -6.89
N GLY A 135 -16.79 -4.13 -6.32
CA GLY A 135 -15.65 -5.05 -6.34
C GLY A 135 -14.78 -4.92 -7.58
N LEU A 136 -13.55 -5.42 -7.47
CA LEU A 136 -12.54 -5.35 -8.53
C LEU A 136 -12.98 -6.00 -9.85
N GLN A 137 -13.79 -7.07 -9.77
CA GLN A 137 -14.35 -7.76 -10.95
C GLN A 137 -15.28 -6.88 -11.79
N SER A 138 -15.78 -5.77 -11.26
CA SER A 138 -16.59 -4.82 -12.04
C SER A 138 -15.76 -4.03 -13.07
N VAL A 139 -14.44 -4.05 -12.92
CA VAL A 139 -13.49 -3.27 -13.70
C VAL A 139 -12.57 -4.16 -14.54
N THR A 140 -12.16 -5.29 -14.01
CA THR A 140 -11.21 -6.20 -14.66
C THR A 140 -11.63 -7.66 -14.48
N GLU A 141 -11.57 -8.44 -15.55
CA GLU A 141 -11.95 -9.87 -15.55
C GLU A 141 -10.86 -10.75 -14.94
N ASN A 142 -9.57 -10.38 -15.15
CA ASN A 142 -8.41 -11.14 -14.69
C ASN A 142 -7.80 -10.62 -13.37
N GLY A 143 -8.38 -9.57 -12.77
CA GLY A 143 -7.92 -8.99 -11.52
C GLY A 143 -6.78 -7.98 -11.67
N ILE A 144 -6.25 -7.73 -12.85
CA ILE A 144 -5.11 -6.82 -13.08
C ILE A 144 -5.62 -5.41 -13.33
N LEU A 145 -5.14 -4.44 -12.57
CA LEU A 145 -5.24 -3.01 -12.86
C LEU A 145 -3.90 -2.57 -13.44
N GLY A 146 -3.82 -2.36 -14.74
CA GLY A 146 -2.59 -2.10 -15.46
C GLY A 146 -2.24 -3.20 -16.45
N ASP A 147 -0.95 -3.39 -16.71
CA ASP A 147 -0.42 -4.43 -17.59
C ASP A 147 0.75 -5.16 -16.90
N ALA A 148 0.57 -6.43 -16.60
CA ALA A 148 1.58 -7.24 -15.93
C ALA A 148 2.69 -7.76 -16.86
N ARG A 149 2.68 -7.44 -18.14
CA ARG A 149 3.72 -7.90 -19.07
C ARG A 149 4.99 -7.07 -18.97
N GLY A 150 6.14 -7.68 -19.21
CA GLY A 150 7.44 -6.99 -19.15
C GLY A 150 8.01 -6.81 -17.75
N LEU A 151 7.66 -7.71 -16.84
CA LEU A 151 8.21 -7.74 -15.48
C LEU A 151 9.73 -7.85 -15.51
N SER A 152 10.41 -7.15 -14.59
CA SER A 152 11.86 -7.17 -14.43
C SER A 152 12.23 -7.06 -12.96
N ALA A 153 13.09 -7.95 -12.47
CA ALA A 153 13.60 -7.87 -11.09
C ALA A 153 14.33 -6.55 -10.85
N GLU A 154 15.06 -6.03 -11.85
CA GLU A 154 15.77 -4.75 -11.76
C GLU A 154 14.79 -3.57 -11.55
N LEU A 155 13.65 -3.55 -12.26
CA LEU A 155 12.60 -2.55 -12.04
C LEU A 155 11.97 -2.71 -10.66
N GLY A 156 11.76 -3.95 -10.21
CA GLY A 156 11.25 -4.23 -8.88
C GLY A 156 12.18 -3.72 -7.78
N GLU A 157 13.49 -3.95 -7.90
CA GLU A 157 14.48 -3.42 -6.96
C GLU A 157 14.46 -1.89 -6.89
N LYS A 158 14.31 -1.21 -8.04
CA LYS A 158 14.17 0.26 -8.08
C LYS A 158 12.85 0.72 -7.41
N CYS A 159 11.72 0.08 -7.71
CA CYS A 159 10.45 0.41 -7.06
C CYS A 159 10.53 0.26 -5.54
N LEU A 160 11.13 -0.82 -5.05
CA LEU A 160 11.32 -1.07 -3.62
C LEU A 160 12.24 -0.02 -2.97
N ALA A 161 13.34 0.34 -3.62
CA ALA A 161 14.30 1.33 -3.11
C ALA A 161 13.65 2.73 -3.02
N GLU A 162 13.05 3.21 -4.11
CA GLU A 162 12.39 4.51 -4.16
C GLU A 162 11.17 4.58 -3.21
N GLY A 163 10.40 3.49 -3.11
CA GLY A 163 9.29 3.38 -2.17
C GLY A 163 9.76 3.42 -0.71
N ALA A 164 10.88 2.75 -0.40
CA ALA A 164 11.48 2.78 0.93
C ALA A 164 12.00 4.18 1.29
N ASP A 165 12.64 4.88 0.35
CA ASP A 165 13.14 6.24 0.54
C ASP A 165 11.98 7.24 0.75
N LEU A 166 10.88 7.10 0.00
CA LEU A 166 9.68 7.90 0.20
C LEU A 166 9.10 7.73 1.61
N ILE A 167 8.93 6.48 2.06
CA ILE A 167 8.38 6.17 3.37
C ILE A 167 9.33 6.62 4.50
N ALA A 168 10.64 6.38 4.35
CA ALA A 168 11.64 6.83 5.32
C ALA A 168 11.67 8.36 5.45
N SER A 169 11.59 9.08 4.33
CA SER A 169 11.53 10.55 4.30
C SER A 169 10.28 11.08 4.98
N PHE A 170 9.13 10.44 4.76
CA PHE A 170 7.88 10.79 5.42
C PHE A 170 8.03 10.71 6.95
N PHE A 171 8.51 9.60 7.49
CA PHE A 171 8.64 9.44 8.94
C PHE A 171 9.78 10.30 9.54
N SER A 172 10.82 10.61 8.79
CA SER A 172 11.90 11.48 9.26
C SER A 172 11.49 12.95 9.32
N GLY A 173 10.57 13.40 8.47
CA GLY A 173 10.05 14.77 8.44
C GLY A 173 8.97 15.07 9.47
N HIS A 174 8.42 14.05 10.18
CA HIS A 174 7.32 14.20 11.14
C HIS A 174 7.79 13.88 12.56
N ASP A 175 8.67 14.71 13.10
CA ASP A 175 9.06 14.65 14.50
C ASP A 175 7.98 15.30 15.41
N ARG A 176 8.06 15.05 16.74
CA ARG A 176 7.03 15.42 17.76
C ARG A 176 6.59 16.88 17.80
N GLU A 177 7.28 17.80 17.12
CA GLU A 177 6.97 19.24 17.17
C GLU A 177 5.69 19.61 16.38
N GLU A 178 5.13 18.73 15.57
CA GLU A 178 3.96 19.01 14.72
C GLU A 178 2.62 18.42 15.21
N LEU A 179 2.59 17.82 16.41
CA LEU A 179 1.32 17.36 16.99
C LEU A 179 0.53 18.57 17.51
N PRO A 180 -0.72 18.81 17.06
CA PRO A 180 -1.54 19.87 17.63
C PRO A 180 -1.74 19.62 19.13
N PRO A 181 -1.71 20.68 19.97
CA PRO A 181 -1.95 20.52 21.39
C PRO A 181 -3.31 19.89 21.63
N HIS A 182 -3.33 18.87 22.44
CA HIS A 182 -4.56 18.21 22.88
C HIS A 182 -5.46 19.24 23.56
N GLY A 183 -6.60 19.59 22.89
CA GLY A 183 -7.68 20.39 23.47
C GLY A 183 -8.63 19.50 24.30
#